data_a377381fe5a51ee956316701915f6fc2
#
_entry.id   a377381fe5a51ee956316701915f6fc2
#
_cell.length_a   1.000
_cell.length_b   1.000
_cell.length_c   1.000
_cell.angle_alpha   90.00
_cell.angle_beta   90.00
_cell.angle_gamma   90.00
#
_symmetry.space_group_name_H-M   'P 1'
#
loop_
_entity.id
_entity.type
_entity.pdbx_description
1 polymer ?
#
loop_
_entity_poly.entity_id
_entity_poly.type
_entity_poly.pdbx_seq_one_letter_code
_entity_poly.pdbx_strand_id
1 'polypeptide(L)'
;MGGDFFLKGKEVTTLIVWLYNRAMVERKKKDGDRWLARVVRVRLTLTTLFVTLLAVLVAAVGNYLSLTHTPEDSVNRYMSALERGDYIAGIDRGAYSDFTYTYLTNSIYRAAQGRVENYTITGTSKDATGQVTASVLATVAGQDHQLTLPLTQIPRTGPFNDSWQLATPAQSYLSLTAPVALAGVQVNGQSLDLPVTRRTETEAGYQWVIPTLPGTYNFTLPSSSYYTLRHADHTVTAPLPGSGTSTQELTLDVRPSPRMWNETNNLITSWLERCESARRLDVPGCPTSVLHGEDSTATISDVSWELTDRPAFYLVPDRTDPRVWRAARYRQATFEVTYLANGKAQREIIPFYINAEVVSDGAQASISVGLGGSEESEAQLRQAIVEEEASKSTLQKFVASL
;
A
#
# COMPACT_ATOMS: atom_id res chain seq x y z
N MET A 1 20.66 -7.66 -2.15
CA MET A 1 20.80 -8.83 -3.01
C MET A 1 21.50 -9.92 -2.20
N GLY A 2 20.73 -10.66 -1.42
CA GLY A 2 21.18 -11.83 -0.68
C GLY A 2 20.66 -13.04 -1.44
N GLY A 3 21.55 -13.66 -2.25
CA GLY A 3 21.21 -14.87 -2.98
C GLY A 3 21.09 -16.03 -2.00
N ASP A 4 19.94 -16.70 -2.05
CA ASP A 4 19.65 -17.96 -1.38
C ASP A 4 20.66 -19.04 -1.81
N PHE A 5 21.71 -19.26 -1.02
CA PHE A 5 22.57 -20.42 -1.13
C PHE A 5 22.07 -21.53 -0.19
N PHE A 6 20.79 -21.91 -0.33
CA PHE A 6 20.32 -23.21 0.14
C PHE A 6 20.49 -24.22 -0.99
N LEU A 7 21.67 -24.83 -1.08
CA LEU A 7 21.82 -26.07 -1.83
C LEU A 7 20.84 -27.10 -1.23
N LYS A 8 19.75 -27.37 -1.96
CA LYS A 8 18.77 -28.39 -1.59
C LYS A 8 19.52 -29.70 -1.37
N GLY A 9 19.49 -30.23 -0.16
CA GLY A 9 20.13 -31.51 0.24
C GLY A 9 19.81 -32.70 -0.66
N LYS A 10 18.83 -32.62 -1.57
CA LYS A 10 18.53 -33.61 -2.62
C LYS A 10 19.59 -33.70 -3.71
N GLU A 11 20.28 -32.62 -4.06
CA GLU A 11 21.29 -32.67 -5.14
C GLU A 11 22.60 -33.31 -4.69
N VAL A 12 23.00 -33.07 -3.42
CA VAL A 12 24.18 -33.71 -2.84
C VAL A 12 23.97 -35.22 -2.69
N THR A 13 22.77 -35.64 -2.28
CA THR A 13 22.41 -37.05 -2.16
C THR A 13 22.38 -37.74 -3.52
N THR A 14 21.91 -37.06 -4.56
CA THR A 14 21.86 -37.58 -5.94
C THR A 14 23.26 -37.75 -6.53
N LEU A 15 24.17 -36.84 -6.26
CA LEU A 15 25.58 -36.92 -6.70
C LEU A 15 26.30 -38.09 -6.01
N ILE A 16 26.10 -38.31 -4.72
CA ILE A 16 26.66 -39.41 -3.96
C ILE A 16 26.16 -40.75 -4.45
N VAL A 17 24.82 -40.86 -4.72
CA VAL A 17 24.19 -42.08 -5.27
C VAL A 17 24.68 -42.35 -6.69
N TRP A 18 24.89 -41.33 -7.52
CA TRP A 18 25.42 -41.48 -8.88
C TRP A 18 26.89 -42.00 -8.88
N LEU A 19 27.75 -41.44 -8.01
CA LEU A 19 29.14 -41.89 -7.83
C LEU A 19 29.17 -43.31 -7.30
N TYR A 20 28.30 -43.68 -6.39
CA TYR A 20 28.19 -45.06 -5.84
C TYR A 20 27.76 -46.07 -6.90
N ASN A 21 26.74 -45.75 -7.72
CA ASN A 21 26.27 -46.61 -8.79
C ASN A 21 27.31 -46.78 -9.91
N ARG A 22 28.09 -45.77 -10.27
CA ARG A 22 29.13 -45.83 -11.27
C ARG A 22 30.26 -46.75 -10.82
N ALA A 23 30.64 -46.78 -9.55
CA ALA A 23 31.61 -47.66 -8.97
C ALA A 23 31.11 -49.16 -8.93
N MET A 24 29.81 -49.40 -8.98
CA MET A 24 29.22 -50.73 -8.97
C MET A 24 29.18 -51.38 -10.36
N VAL A 25 29.09 -50.61 -11.44
CA VAL A 25 28.98 -51.13 -12.82
C VAL A 25 30.31 -51.69 -13.37
N GLU A 26 31.47 -51.21 -12.87
CA GLU A 26 32.77 -51.70 -13.32
C GLU A 26 33.20 -53.07 -12.72
N ARG A 27 32.36 -53.66 -11.90
CA ARG A 27 32.65 -54.92 -11.14
C ARG A 27 32.62 -56.21 -11.93
N LYS A 28 32.46 -56.25 -13.20
CA LYS A 28 32.27 -57.52 -13.97
C LYS A 28 33.48 -57.96 -14.78
N LYS A 29 34.73 -57.53 -14.45
CA LYS A 29 35.94 -58.03 -15.11
C LYS A 29 37.10 -58.19 -14.14
N LYS A 30 37.47 -59.46 -13.88
CA LYS A 30 38.68 -60.07 -13.29
C LYS A 30 38.73 -60.33 -11.78
N ASP A 31 38.85 -61.62 -11.47
CA ASP A 31 39.03 -62.22 -10.15
C ASP A 31 40.39 -61.93 -9.45
N GLY A 32 41.18 -61.01 -9.93
CA GLY A 32 42.49 -60.65 -9.36
C GLY A 32 42.54 -59.49 -8.36
N ASP A 33 41.47 -58.68 -8.24
CA ASP A 33 41.53 -57.36 -7.56
C ASP A 33 40.78 -57.28 -6.22
N ARG A 34 40.49 -58.41 -5.55
CA ARG A 34 39.76 -58.38 -4.26
C ARG A 34 40.42 -57.55 -3.17
N TRP A 35 41.74 -57.41 -3.17
CA TRP A 35 42.45 -56.57 -2.21
C TRP A 35 42.37 -55.11 -2.55
N LEU A 36 42.56 -54.72 -3.81
CA LEU A 36 42.43 -53.34 -4.31
C LEU A 36 40.99 -52.86 -4.15
N ALA A 37 40.00 -53.67 -4.42
CA ALA A 37 38.57 -53.32 -4.23
C ALA A 37 38.23 -53.07 -2.75
N ARG A 38 38.89 -53.76 -1.80
CA ARG A 38 38.73 -53.54 -0.37
C ARG A 38 39.37 -52.22 0.08
N VAL A 39 40.57 -51.91 -0.39
CA VAL A 39 41.26 -50.66 -0.09
C VAL A 39 40.53 -49.43 -0.69
N VAL A 40 40.04 -49.57 -1.94
CA VAL A 40 39.21 -48.52 -2.59
C VAL A 40 37.91 -48.27 -1.84
N ARG A 41 37.24 -49.34 -1.41
CA ARG A 41 36.01 -49.18 -0.58
C ARG A 41 36.28 -48.46 0.74
N VAL A 42 37.31 -48.85 1.47
CA VAL A 42 37.67 -48.24 2.74
C VAL A 42 38.04 -46.75 2.54
N ARG A 43 38.80 -46.47 1.49
CA ARG A 43 39.14 -45.06 1.17
C ARG A 43 37.90 -44.27 0.76
N LEU A 44 37.00 -44.85 -0.06
CA LEU A 44 35.78 -44.18 -0.49
C LEU A 44 34.83 -43.89 0.71
N THR A 45 34.69 -44.89 1.60
CA THR A 45 33.87 -44.73 2.83
C THR A 45 34.47 -43.72 3.78
N LEU A 46 35.81 -43.68 3.93
CA LEU A 46 36.49 -42.68 4.76
C LEU A 46 36.39 -41.27 4.16
N THR A 47 36.48 -41.12 2.83
CA THR A 47 36.33 -39.83 2.16
C THR A 47 34.89 -39.35 2.22
N THR A 48 33.89 -40.20 2.02
CA THR A 48 32.48 -39.81 2.18
C THR A 48 32.17 -39.45 3.63
N LEU A 49 32.68 -40.20 4.61
CA LEU A 49 32.50 -39.86 6.02
C LEU A 49 33.13 -38.52 6.36
N PHE A 50 34.34 -38.25 5.84
CA PHE A 50 35.06 -36.98 6.05
C PHE A 50 34.28 -35.81 5.42
N VAL A 51 33.79 -35.94 4.18
CA VAL A 51 33.03 -34.91 3.48
C VAL A 51 31.72 -34.63 4.19
N THR A 52 31.00 -35.68 4.66
CA THR A 52 29.75 -35.48 5.43
C THR A 52 30.04 -34.83 6.77
N LEU A 53 31.09 -35.22 7.48
CA LEU A 53 31.47 -34.59 8.73
C LEU A 53 31.83 -33.10 8.54
N LEU A 54 32.59 -32.80 7.48
CA LEU A 54 32.93 -31.42 7.13
C LEU A 54 31.69 -30.58 6.78
N ALA A 55 30.74 -31.14 6.00
CA ALA A 55 29.51 -30.47 5.67
C ALA A 55 28.63 -30.19 6.91
N VAL A 56 28.55 -31.16 7.83
CA VAL A 56 27.84 -30.97 9.11
C VAL A 56 28.53 -29.92 9.98
N LEU A 57 29.87 -29.93 10.02
CA LEU A 57 30.64 -28.94 10.76
C LEU A 57 30.41 -27.52 10.20
N VAL A 58 30.48 -27.35 8.88
CA VAL A 58 30.20 -26.05 8.21
C VAL A 58 28.80 -25.60 8.47
N ALA A 59 27.79 -26.49 8.38
CA ALA A 59 26.41 -26.16 8.69
C ALA A 59 26.23 -25.78 10.17
N ALA A 60 26.86 -26.50 11.10
CA ALA A 60 26.81 -26.20 12.53
C ALA A 60 27.48 -24.85 12.86
N VAL A 61 28.65 -24.55 12.27
CA VAL A 61 29.31 -23.26 12.43
C VAL A 61 28.49 -22.14 11.81
N GLY A 62 27.94 -22.32 10.62
CA GLY A 62 27.05 -21.36 9.98
C GLY A 62 25.80 -21.06 10.82
N ASN A 63 25.17 -22.10 11.36
CA ASN A 63 24.04 -21.94 12.28
C ASN A 63 24.45 -21.22 13.57
N TYR A 64 25.56 -21.59 14.19
CA TYR A 64 26.09 -20.93 15.36
C TYR A 64 26.35 -19.43 15.13
N LEU A 65 27.00 -19.07 14.03
CA LEU A 65 27.30 -17.67 13.69
C LEU A 65 26.05 -16.84 13.34
N SER A 66 24.96 -17.48 12.94
CA SER A 66 23.70 -16.79 12.60
C SER A 66 22.86 -16.44 13.83
N LEU A 67 23.08 -17.10 14.96
CA LEU A 67 22.29 -16.92 16.17
C LEU A 67 22.80 -15.74 17.02
N THR A 68 21.89 -15.16 17.81
CA THR A 68 22.18 -14.16 18.84
C THR A 68 22.39 -14.85 20.17
N HIS A 69 23.65 -15.13 20.53
CA HIS A 69 23.99 -15.95 21.71
C HIS A 69 23.88 -15.19 23.03
N THR A 70 24.04 -13.88 22.98
CA THR A 70 23.91 -13.03 24.16
C THR A 70 22.74 -12.05 24.01
N PRO A 71 22.16 -11.58 25.11
CA PRO A 71 21.18 -10.50 25.10
C PRO A 71 21.70 -9.26 24.37
N GLU A 72 22.95 -8.89 24.61
CA GLU A 72 23.62 -7.75 24.00
C GLU A 72 23.73 -7.88 22.48
N ASP A 73 24.03 -9.08 21.95
CA ASP A 73 24.08 -9.33 20.50
C ASP A 73 22.73 -9.07 19.83
N SER A 74 21.65 -9.49 20.49
CA SER A 74 20.28 -9.26 19.99
C SER A 74 19.97 -7.76 19.91
N VAL A 75 20.25 -7.04 20.99
CA VAL A 75 20.05 -5.57 21.04
C VAL A 75 20.95 -4.86 20.02
N ASN A 76 22.21 -5.24 19.96
CA ASN A 76 23.17 -4.64 19.04
C ASN A 76 22.74 -4.81 17.57
N ARG A 77 22.26 -5.99 17.19
CA ARG A 77 21.75 -6.23 15.82
C ARG A 77 20.51 -5.38 15.52
N TYR A 78 19.59 -5.23 16.49
CA TYR A 78 18.40 -4.39 16.32
C TYR A 78 18.78 -2.90 16.25
N MET A 79 19.50 -2.39 17.22
CA MET A 79 19.89 -0.97 17.28
C MET A 79 20.76 -0.56 16.10
N SER A 80 21.69 -1.40 15.67
CA SER A 80 22.49 -1.12 14.48
C SER A 80 21.67 -1.13 13.18
N ALA A 81 20.57 -1.88 13.11
CA ALA A 81 19.63 -1.79 11.99
C ALA A 81 18.91 -0.43 11.98
N LEU A 82 18.47 0.06 13.16
CA LEU A 82 17.85 1.39 13.30
C LEU A 82 18.83 2.50 12.88
N GLU A 83 20.05 2.47 13.39
CA GLU A 83 21.11 3.44 13.09
C GLU A 83 21.42 3.50 11.59
N ARG A 84 21.62 2.34 10.95
CA ARG A 84 21.91 2.26 9.51
C ARG A 84 20.71 2.57 8.62
N GLY A 85 19.52 2.68 9.17
CA GLY A 85 18.29 2.85 8.40
C GLY A 85 17.92 1.60 7.59
N ASP A 86 18.20 0.42 8.13
CA ASP A 86 17.82 -0.87 7.56
C ASP A 86 16.45 -1.29 8.14
N TYR A 87 15.39 -0.84 7.47
CA TYR A 87 14.02 -1.08 7.90
C TYR A 87 13.69 -2.57 7.99
N ILE A 88 14.04 -3.35 6.96
CA ILE A 88 13.70 -4.77 6.92
C ILE A 88 14.38 -5.53 8.06
N ALA A 89 15.67 -5.29 8.28
CA ALA A 89 16.37 -5.90 9.40
C ALA A 89 15.82 -5.42 10.75
N GLY A 90 15.41 -4.15 10.87
CA GLY A 90 14.80 -3.60 12.07
C GLY A 90 13.46 -4.26 12.41
N ILE A 91 12.60 -4.45 11.42
CA ILE A 91 11.31 -5.14 11.58
C ILE A 91 11.54 -6.61 11.96
N ASP A 92 12.41 -7.33 11.24
CA ASP A 92 12.74 -8.73 11.53
C ASP A 92 13.29 -8.91 12.96
N ARG A 93 14.20 -8.02 13.39
CA ARG A 93 14.80 -8.07 14.73
C ARG A 93 13.88 -7.54 15.83
N GLY A 94 12.94 -6.67 15.50
CA GLY A 94 11.90 -6.17 16.40
C GLY A 94 10.78 -7.17 16.71
N ALA A 95 10.88 -8.41 16.21
CA ALA A 95 9.92 -9.50 16.44
C ALA A 95 8.50 -9.20 15.96
N TYR A 96 8.33 -8.49 14.85
CA TYR A 96 7.05 -8.30 14.18
C TYR A 96 6.63 -9.62 13.50
N SER A 97 5.56 -10.25 13.98
CA SER A 97 5.27 -11.66 13.70
C SER A 97 4.19 -11.92 12.64
N ASP A 98 3.61 -10.90 12.01
CA ASP A 98 2.47 -11.10 11.14
C ASP A 98 2.72 -10.61 9.70
N PHE A 99 2.32 -11.43 8.69
CA PHE A 99 2.56 -11.23 7.27
C PHE A 99 1.49 -10.39 6.54
N THR A 100 0.48 -9.90 7.25
CA THR A 100 -0.62 -9.10 6.67
C THR A 100 -0.31 -7.62 6.50
N TYR A 101 0.87 -7.19 6.87
CA TYR A 101 1.25 -5.78 6.89
C TYR A 101 1.76 -5.26 5.55
N THR A 102 1.53 -3.97 5.32
CA THR A 102 2.23 -3.21 4.28
C THR A 102 3.56 -2.72 4.85
N TYR A 103 4.66 -3.06 4.20
CA TYR A 103 6.00 -2.72 4.68
C TYR A 103 6.54 -1.47 4.01
N LEU A 104 7.19 -0.63 4.80
CA LEU A 104 8.02 0.45 4.29
C LEU A 104 9.28 -0.12 3.63
N THR A 105 9.96 0.73 2.88
CA THR A 105 11.27 0.39 2.28
C THR A 105 12.43 0.97 3.10
N ASN A 106 13.62 0.42 2.91
CA ASN A 106 14.82 1.00 3.52
C ASN A 106 15.06 2.46 3.09
N SER A 107 14.68 2.84 1.85
CA SER A 107 14.79 4.22 1.36
C SER A 107 13.85 5.17 2.10
N ILE A 108 12.62 4.74 2.35
CA ILE A 108 11.64 5.49 3.14
C ILE A 108 12.14 5.71 4.56
N TYR A 109 12.64 4.64 5.21
CA TYR A 109 13.12 4.73 6.57
C TYR A 109 14.39 5.59 6.70
N ARG A 110 15.32 5.50 5.76
CA ARG A 110 16.51 6.38 5.72
C ARG A 110 16.16 7.85 5.58
N ALA A 111 15.07 8.17 4.91
CA ALA A 111 14.59 9.54 4.75
C ALA A 111 13.76 10.04 5.96
N ALA A 112 13.40 9.18 6.91
CA ALA A 112 12.67 9.57 8.11
C ALA A 112 13.55 10.43 9.03
N GLN A 113 12.98 11.49 9.59
CA GLN A 113 13.62 12.32 10.62
C GLN A 113 13.44 11.67 12.00
N GLY A 114 14.25 12.08 12.98
CA GLY A 114 14.13 11.58 14.36
C GLY A 114 14.36 10.07 14.50
N ARG A 115 15.19 9.49 13.62
CA ARG A 115 15.69 8.11 13.76
C ARG A 115 16.79 8.04 14.81
N VAL A 116 17.12 6.84 15.24
CA VAL A 116 18.31 6.59 16.03
C VAL A 116 19.56 6.94 15.21
N GLU A 117 20.36 7.87 15.70
CA GLU A 117 21.61 8.34 15.09
C GLU A 117 22.82 7.59 15.62
N ASN A 118 22.81 7.28 16.91
CA ASN A 118 23.86 6.54 17.60
C ASN A 118 23.24 5.82 18.80
N TYR A 119 23.93 4.80 19.34
CA TYR A 119 23.50 4.12 20.54
C TYR A 119 24.69 3.51 21.32
N THR A 120 24.48 3.33 22.61
CA THR A 120 25.43 2.63 23.50
C THR A 120 24.63 1.72 24.43
N ILE A 121 24.96 0.43 24.45
CA ILE A 121 24.39 -0.52 25.42
C ILE A 121 25.10 -0.29 26.76
N THR A 122 24.35 0.15 27.78
CA THR A 122 24.88 0.50 29.09
C THR A 122 24.90 -0.68 30.06
N GLY A 123 24.13 -1.74 29.75
CA GLY A 123 24.15 -2.98 30.53
C GLY A 123 22.93 -3.85 30.29
N THR A 124 22.98 -5.05 30.84
CA THR A 124 21.84 -5.98 30.89
C THR A 124 21.55 -6.33 32.33
N SER A 125 20.28 -6.47 32.66
CA SER A 125 19.81 -6.88 33.98
C SER A 125 18.78 -8.00 33.90
N LYS A 126 18.72 -8.84 34.90
CA LYS A 126 17.72 -9.88 35.03
C LYS A 126 16.87 -9.58 36.27
N ASP A 127 15.57 -9.50 36.10
CA ASP A 127 14.65 -9.25 37.19
C ASP A 127 14.36 -10.51 38.03
N ALA A 128 13.58 -10.36 39.10
CA ALA A 128 13.20 -11.45 40.01
C ALA A 128 12.34 -12.53 39.30
N THR A 129 11.68 -12.20 38.19
CA THR A 129 10.86 -13.13 37.39
C THR A 129 11.69 -13.89 36.37
N GLY A 130 12.97 -13.52 36.23
CA GLY A 130 13.88 -14.12 35.27
C GLY A 130 13.86 -13.43 33.90
N GLN A 131 13.09 -12.37 33.70
CA GLN A 131 13.10 -11.59 32.48
C GLN A 131 14.40 -10.77 32.36
N VAL A 132 14.99 -10.83 31.20
CA VAL A 132 16.21 -10.06 30.89
C VAL A 132 15.80 -8.77 30.20
N THR A 133 16.41 -7.66 30.62
CA THR A 133 16.25 -6.35 29.99
C THR A 133 17.61 -5.75 29.69
N ALA A 134 17.72 -5.09 28.54
CA ALA A 134 18.90 -4.31 28.19
C ALA A 134 18.62 -2.82 28.32
N SER A 135 19.54 -2.10 28.94
CA SER A 135 19.54 -0.64 29.01
C SER A 135 20.40 -0.09 27.88
N VAL A 136 19.83 0.82 27.09
CA VAL A 136 20.47 1.43 25.92
C VAL A 136 20.32 2.94 26.01
N LEU A 137 21.42 3.67 25.83
CA LEU A 137 21.41 5.10 25.59
C LEU A 137 21.40 5.33 24.09
N ALA A 138 20.33 5.90 23.55
CA ALA A 138 20.16 6.18 22.14
C ALA A 138 20.10 7.68 21.89
N THR A 139 20.84 8.17 20.92
CA THR A 139 20.80 9.58 20.48
C THR A 139 19.82 9.72 19.33
N VAL A 140 18.85 10.63 19.46
CA VAL A 140 17.81 10.95 18.48
C VAL A 140 17.67 12.46 18.37
N ALA A 141 17.83 13.00 17.18
CA ALA A 141 17.83 14.46 16.94
C ALA A 141 18.78 15.22 17.86
N GLY A 142 19.96 14.62 18.13
CA GLY A 142 20.98 15.18 19.00
C GLY A 142 20.66 15.12 20.50
N GLN A 143 19.60 14.45 20.93
CA GLN A 143 19.21 14.26 22.33
C GLN A 143 19.39 12.79 22.74
N ASP A 144 19.88 12.56 23.95
CA ASP A 144 20.07 11.23 24.50
C ASP A 144 18.80 10.75 25.21
N HIS A 145 18.36 9.56 24.86
CA HIS A 145 17.21 8.87 25.42
C HIS A 145 17.62 7.54 26.02
N GLN A 146 17.23 7.32 27.28
CA GLN A 146 17.44 6.02 27.91
C GLN A 146 16.29 5.08 27.54
N LEU A 147 16.62 3.94 26.93
CA LEU A 147 15.69 2.91 26.51
C LEU A 147 15.87 1.67 27.38
N THR A 148 14.77 0.97 27.65
CA THR A 148 14.77 -0.33 28.29
C THR A 148 14.13 -1.35 27.37
N LEU A 149 14.92 -2.31 26.88
CA LEU A 149 14.50 -3.29 25.89
C LEU A 149 14.35 -4.66 26.57
N PRO A 150 13.13 -5.18 26.69
CA PRO A 150 12.91 -6.52 27.23
C PRO A 150 13.32 -7.57 26.20
N LEU A 151 13.89 -8.68 26.66
CA LEU A 151 14.45 -9.76 25.87
C LEU A 151 13.84 -11.09 26.30
N THR A 152 13.61 -11.94 25.31
CA THR A 152 13.12 -13.30 25.53
C THR A 152 14.12 -14.29 24.95
N GLN A 153 14.39 -15.34 25.70
CA GLN A 153 15.20 -16.44 25.21
C GLN A 153 14.38 -17.36 24.33
N ILE A 154 14.87 -17.63 23.12
CA ILE A 154 14.25 -18.59 22.22
C ILE A 154 14.58 -20.00 22.75
N PRO A 155 13.61 -20.91 22.83
CA PRO A 155 13.83 -22.27 23.29
C PRO A 155 14.94 -22.98 22.52
N ARG A 156 15.76 -23.76 23.22
CA ARG A 156 16.82 -24.57 22.61
C ARG A 156 16.28 -25.58 21.62
N THR A 157 16.78 -25.57 20.41
CA THR A 157 16.50 -26.58 19.38
C THR A 157 17.68 -27.55 19.20
N GLY A 158 18.79 -27.39 19.98
CA GLY A 158 20.01 -28.20 19.93
C GLY A 158 21.04 -27.78 20.95
N PRO A 159 22.18 -28.49 21.06
CA PRO A 159 23.15 -28.35 22.17
C PRO A 159 23.90 -27.00 22.20
N PHE A 160 23.78 -26.14 21.20
CA PHE A 160 24.48 -24.84 21.14
C PHE A 160 23.59 -23.73 20.57
N ASN A 161 22.27 -23.87 20.64
CA ASN A 161 21.28 -23.00 19.97
C ASN A 161 20.59 -22.03 20.94
N ASP A 162 21.28 -21.58 21.97
CA ASP A 162 20.77 -20.47 22.81
C ASP A 162 20.70 -19.21 21.93
N SER A 163 19.52 -18.65 21.81
CA SER A 163 19.32 -17.42 21.05
C SER A 163 18.41 -16.47 21.82
N TRP A 164 18.63 -15.19 21.63
CA TRP A 164 17.87 -14.12 22.23
C TRP A 164 17.17 -13.29 21.16
N GLN A 165 15.97 -12.81 21.47
CA GLN A 165 15.22 -11.86 20.66
C GLN A 165 14.60 -10.79 21.54
N LEU A 166 14.27 -9.66 20.94
CA LEU A 166 13.46 -8.65 21.63
C LEU A 166 12.09 -9.22 21.95
N ALA A 167 11.60 -8.97 23.16
CA ALA A 167 10.24 -9.29 23.52
C ALA A 167 9.27 -8.28 22.87
N THR A 168 8.03 -8.71 22.66
CA THR A 168 6.94 -8.04 21.95
C THR A 168 6.67 -6.54 22.27
N PRO A 169 7.06 -5.96 23.44
CA PRO A 169 6.70 -4.58 23.75
C PRO A 169 7.41 -3.49 22.96
N ALA A 170 8.31 -3.83 22.04
CA ALA A 170 9.05 -2.84 21.21
C ALA A 170 8.34 -2.44 19.92
N GLN A 171 7.11 -2.94 19.69
CA GLN A 171 6.44 -2.80 18.40
C GLN A 171 5.61 -1.54 18.30
N SER A 172 5.69 -0.86 17.16
CA SER A 172 4.88 0.29 16.80
C SER A 172 4.24 0.08 15.44
N TYR A 173 3.00 0.49 15.29
CA TYR A 173 2.22 0.34 14.07
C TYR A 173 1.60 1.68 13.68
N LEU A 174 1.47 1.87 12.37
CA LEU A 174 0.64 2.93 11.80
C LEU A 174 -0.58 2.31 11.15
N SER A 175 -1.75 2.75 11.56
CA SER A 175 -3.03 2.49 10.93
C SER A 175 -3.32 3.64 9.96
N LEU A 176 -3.04 3.43 8.67
CA LEU A 176 -3.30 4.39 7.61
C LEU A 176 -4.70 4.15 7.06
N THR A 177 -5.59 5.14 7.17
CA THR A 177 -6.96 5.06 6.65
C THR A 177 -7.15 6.09 5.53
N ALA A 178 -7.82 5.68 4.45
CA ALA A 178 -8.23 6.57 3.37
C ALA A 178 -9.69 6.29 3.00
N PRO A 179 -10.53 7.33 2.82
CA PRO A 179 -11.94 7.17 2.44
C PRO A 179 -12.13 6.69 1.00
N VAL A 180 -11.06 6.63 0.22
CA VAL A 180 -11.04 6.25 -1.19
C VAL A 180 -9.98 5.19 -1.45
N ALA A 181 -10.09 4.48 -2.58
CA ALA A 181 -9.05 3.54 -3.02
C ALA A 181 -7.77 4.30 -3.39
N LEU A 182 -6.64 3.83 -2.87
CA LEU A 182 -5.31 4.36 -3.16
C LEU A 182 -4.41 3.23 -3.63
N ALA A 183 -3.80 3.39 -4.81
CA ALA A 183 -2.76 2.47 -5.30
C ALA A 183 -1.43 2.67 -4.56
N GLY A 184 -1.16 3.90 -4.11
CA GLY A 184 0.05 4.23 -3.37
C GLY A 184 0.06 5.65 -2.85
N VAL A 185 1.02 5.91 -1.99
CA VAL A 185 1.32 7.21 -1.39
C VAL A 185 2.81 7.51 -1.50
N GLN A 186 3.20 8.74 -1.23
CA GLN A 186 4.61 9.06 -0.96
C GLN A 186 4.81 9.19 0.55
N VAL A 187 5.88 8.59 1.05
CA VAL A 187 6.29 8.70 2.45
C VAL A 187 7.72 9.26 2.47
N ASN A 188 7.92 10.39 3.09
CA ASN A 188 9.19 11.12 3.09
C ASN A 188 9.74 11.34 1.67
N GLY A 189 8.86 11.63 0.70
CA GLY A 189 9.21 11.83 -0.71
C GLY A 189 9.53 10.56 -1.51
N GLN A 190 9.39 9.37 -0.91
CA GLN A 190 9.61 8.07 -1.56
C GLN A 190 8.26 7.37 -1.78
N SER A 191 8.10 6.71 -2.92
CA SER A 191 6.88 5.98 -3.24
C SER A 191 6.70 4.75 -2.36
N LEU A 192 5.48 4.57 -1.86
CA LEU A 192 5.01 3.39 -1.14
C LEU A 192 3.76 2.87 -1.84
N ASP A 193 3.82 1.64 -2.35
CA ASP A 193 2.66 0.96 -2.90
C ASP A 193 1.73 0.49 -1.79
N LEU A 194 0.42 0.67 -2.00
CA LEU A 194 -0.64 0.24 -1.10
C LEU A 194 -1.42 -0.93 -1.73
N PRO A 195 -0.92 -2.16 -1.60
CA PRO A 195 -1.51 -3.30 -2.30
C PRO A 195 -2.92 -3.62 -1.78
N VAL A 196 -3.82 -3.91 -2.70
CA VAL A 196 -5.22 -4.31 -2.43
C VAL A 196 -5.29 -5.53 -1.50
N THR A 197 -4.34 -6.46 -1.63
CA THR A 197 -4.27 -7.69 -0.82
C THR A 197 -3.89 -7.46 0.64
N ARG A 198 -3.46 -6.26 1.00
CA ARG A 198 -3.02 -5.89 2.36
C ARG A 198 -3.94 -4.88 3.03
N ARG A 199 -5.03 -4.51 2.38
CA ARG A 199 -6.00 -3.56 2.92
C ARG A 199 -7.15 -4.29 3.62
N THR A 200 -7.72 -3.62 4.61
CA THR A 200 -9.00 -4.00 5.24
C THR A 200 -10.03 -2.95 4.87
N GLU A 201 -11.24 -3.38 4.53
CA GLU A 201 -12.38 -2.49 4.31
C GLU A 201 -13.03 -2.18 5.65
N THR A 202 -13.28 -0.90 5.91
CA THR A 202 -13.91 -0.37 7.12
C THR A 202 -15.03 0.59 6.75
N GLU A 203 -15.84 1.00 7.71
CA GLU A 203 -16.86 2.05 7.50
C GLU A 203 -16.25 3.40 7.07
N ALA A 204 -14.99 3.66 7.45
CA ALA A 204 -14.25 4.87 7.08
C ALA A 204 -13.54 4.78 5.72
N GLY A 205 -13.67 3.65 5.01
CA GLY A 205 -12.98 3.38 3.74
C GLY A 205 -11.99 2.23 3.83
N TYR A 206 -10.80 2.42 3.33
CA TYR A 206 -9.73 1.42 3.30
C TYR A 206 -8.66 1.71 4.34
N GLN A 207 -8.21 0.66 5.01
CA GLN A 207 -7.19 0.73 6.05
C GLN A 207 -6.02 -0.19 5.73
N TRP A 208 -4.80 0.31 5.94
CA TRP A 208 -3.54 -0.45 5.88
C TRP A 208 -2.84 -0.36 7.22
N VAL A 209 -2.37 -1.49 7.71
CA VAL A 209 -1.52 -1.54 8.89
C VAL A 209 -0.07 -1.62 8.45
N ILE A 210 0.74 -0.71 8.94
CA ILE A 210 2.14 -0.54 8.55
C ILE A 210 2.98 -0.63 9.83
N PRO A 211 3.84 -1.65 9.99
CA PRO A 211 4.78 -1.67 11.09
C PRO A 211 5.78 -0.53 10.93
N THR A 212 6.02 0.20 11.99
CA THR A 212 6.90 1.38 11.98
C THR A 212 8.07 1.20 12.93
N LEU A 213 9.24 1.68 12.51
CA LEU A 213 10.40 1.87 13.36
C LEU A 213 10.46 3.32 13.83
N PRO A 214 11.19 3.64 14.91
CA PRO A 214 11.27 4.99 15.46
C PRO A 214 11.66 6.03 14.41
N GLY A 215 10.88 7.08 14.30
CA GLY A 215 11.11 8.15 13.34
C GLY A 215 9.82 8.86 12.92
N THR A 216 9.97 9.94 12.18
CA THR A 216 8.87 10.77 11.70
C THR A 216 8.64 10.52 10.22
N TYR A 217 7.40 10.24 9.87
CA TYR A 217 6.94 9.88 8.53
C TYR A 217 5.95 10.92 8.04
N ASN A 218 6.27 11.56 6.91
CA ASN A 218 5.40 12.54 6.25
C ASN A 218 4.76 11.88 5.02
N PHE A 219 3.42 11.87 4.98
CA PHE A 219 2.62 11.27 3.94
C PHE A 219 2.11 12.32 2.97
N THR A 220 2.34 12.09 1.67
CA THR A 220 1.85 12.94 0.59
C THR A 220 1.33 12.07 -0.56
N LEU A 221 0.61 12.67 -1.50
CA LEU A 221 0.24 12.00 -2.75
C LEU A 221 1.16 12.44 -3.88
N PRO A 222 1.43 11.56 -4.87
CA PRO A 222 2.17 11.93 -6.08
C PRO A 222 1.51 13.10 -6.80
N SER A 223 2.27 14.03 -7.34
CA SER A 223 1.76 15.18 -8.08
C SER A 223 0.96 14.80 -9.33
N SER A 224 1.24 13.62 -9.90
CA SER A 224 0.51 13.03 -11.02
C SER A 224 -0.78 12.30 -10.60
N SER A 225 -1.10 12.23 -9.31
CA SER A 225 -2.29 11.53 -8.82
C SER A 225 -3.58 12.23 -9.26
N TYR A 226 -4.64 11.42 -9.45
CA TYR A 226 -6.01 11.93 -9.58
C TYR A 226 -6.57 12.49 -8.28
N TYR A 227 -5.86 12.28 -7.17
CA TYR A 227 -6.22 12.79 -5.85
C TYR A 227 -5.19 13.81 -5.35
N THR A 228 -5.64 14.65 -4.43
CA THR A 228 -4.77 15.53 -3.62
C THR A 228 -5.26 15.49 -2.17
N LEU A 229 -4.37 15.78 -1.23
CA LEU A 229 -4.74 15.90 0.18
C LEU A 229 -5.31 17.29 0.45
N ARG A 230 -6.31 17.37 1.32
CA ARG A 230 -6.93 18.65 1.70
C ARG A 230 -5.98 19.51 2.53
N HIS A 231 -5.24 18.87 3.43
CA HIS A 231 -4.24 19.50 4.28
C HIS A 231 -2.83 19.08 3.87
N ALA A 232 -1.85 19.96 4.08
CA ALA A 232 -0.47 19.67 3.71
C ALA A 232 0.27 18.80 4.74
N ASP A 233 -0.23 18.76 5.97
CA ASP A 233 0.48 18.15 7.09
C ASP A 233 -0.16 16.81 7.51
N HIS A 234 0.44 15.73 7.03
CA HIS A 234 0.06 14.37 7.36
C HIS A 234 1.29 13.63 7.91
N THR A 235 1.75 14.12 9.06
CA THR A 235 2.98 13.66 9.69
C THR A 235 2.67 12.79 10.90
N VAL A 236 3.33 11.62 11.00
CA VAL A 236 3.22 10.69 12.11
C VAL A 236 4.60 10.42 12.68
N THR A 237 4.72 10.45 14.00
CA THR A 237 5.96 10.09 14.70
C THR A 237 5.78 8.76 15.42
N ALA A 238 6.52 7.75 14.96
CA ALA A 238 6.61 6.47 15.65
C ALA A 238 7.56 6.60 16.84
N PRO A 239 7.11 6.16 18.04
CA PRO A 239 7.88 6.32 19.27
C PRO A 239 9.13 5.45 19.30
N LEU A 240 10.04 5.78 20.20
CA LEU A 240 11.22 4.97 20.49
C LEU A 240 10.83 3.61 21.09
N PRO A 241 11.63 2.56 20.86
CA PRO A 241 11.38 1.24 21.41
C PRO A 241 11.42 1.25 22.94
N GLY A 242 10.62 0.39 23.58
CA GLY A 242 10.52 0.31 25.03
C GLY A 242 9.39 1.12 25.64
N SER A 243 8.67 1.94 24.88
CA SER A 243 7.46 2.65 25.32
C SER A 243 6.20 1.77 25.31
N GLY A 244 6.33 0.48 25.05
CA GLY A 244 5.22 -0.47 24.84
C GLY A 244 4.77 -0.55 23.38
N THR A 245 3.77 -1.40 23.11
CA THR A 245 3.14 -1.47 21.79
C THR A 245 2.27 -0.22 21.59
N SER A 246 2.48 0.49 20.51
CA SER A 246 1.70 1.68 20.18
C SER A 246 1.16 1.60 18.76
N THR A 247 -0.12 1.97 18.60
CA THR A 247 -0.72 2.16 17.29
C THR A 247 -0.97 3.65 17.08
N GLN A 248 -0.38 4.19 16.02
CA GLN A 248 -0.64 5.55 15.56
C GLN A 248 -1.72 5.49 14.49
N GLU A 249 -2.67 6.41 14.51
CA GLU A 249 -3.72 6.48 13.51
C GLU A 249 -3.49 7.70 12.61
N LEU A 250 -3.59 7.49 11.30
CA LEU A 250 -3.51 8.54 10.30
C LEU A 250 -4.64 8.36 9.30
N THR A 251 -5.51 9.35 9.21
CA THR A 251 -6.53 9.41 8.17
C THR A 251 -6.13 10.44 7.12
N LEU A 252 -6.10 10.01 5.85
CA LEU A 252 -5.81 10.88 4.72
C LEU A 252 -7.12 11.55 4.27
N ASP A 253 -7.20 12.86 4.39
CA ASP A 253 -8.33 13.64 3.86
C ASP A 253 -8.12 13.90 2.37
N VAL A 254 -8.67 13.00 1.55
CA VAL A 254 -8.46 12.96 0.10
C VAL A 254 -9.57 13.72 -0.64
N ARG A 255 -9.19 14.48 -1.66
CA ARG A 255 -10.10 15.18 -2.58
C ARG A 255 -9.66 15.01 -4.03
N PRO A 256 -10.53 15.26 -5.02
CA PRO A 256 -10.16 15.29 -6.42
C PRO A 256 -9.03 16.29 -6.68
N SER A 257 -8.03 15.86 -7.45
CA SER A 257 -6.97 16.76 -7.89
C SER A 257 -7.46 17.65 -9.06
N PRO A 258 -6.76 18.75 -9.36
CA PRO A 258 -7.02 19.53 -10.56
C PRO A 258 -6.97 18.68 -11.86
N ARG A 259 -6.14 17.64 -11.88
CA ARG A 259 -6.07 16.70 -13.01
C ARG A 259 -7.40 15.96 -13.20
N MET A 260 -7.93 15.33 -12.13
CA MET A 260 -9.21 14.62 -12.19
C MET A 260 -10.32 15.55 -12.67
N TRP A 261 -10.37 16.75 -12.10
CA TRP A 261 -11.40 17.72 -12.44
C TRP A 261 -11.29 18.16 -13.90
N ASN A 262 -10.09 18.50 -14.40
CA ASN A 262 -9.87 18.93 -15.76
C ASN A 262 -10.21 17.85 -16.80
N GLU A 263 -9.78 16.60 -16.56
CA GLU A 263 -10.09 15.49 -17.47
C GLU A 263 -11.59 15.22 -17.52
N THR A 264 -12.28 15.26 -16.37
CA THR A 264 -13.74 15.12 -16.31
C THR A 264 -14.43 16.25 -17.06
N ASN A 265 -14.02 17.50 -16.83
CA ASN A 265 -14.59 18.67 -17.50
C ASN A 265 -14.37 18.64 -19.01
N ASN A 266 -13.21 18.22 -19.48
CA ASN A 266 -12.92 18.07 -20.91
C ASN A 266 -13.83 17.03 -21.56
N LEU A 267 -14.06 15.90 -20.90
CA LEU A 267 -14.98 14.87 -21.41
C LEU A 267 -16.43 15.36 -21.44
N ILE A 268 -16.88 16.09 -20.41
CA ILE A 268 -18.19 16.74 -20.41
C ILE A 268 -18.30 17.75 -21.56
N THR A 269 -17.29 18.58 -21.77
CA THR A 269 -17.26 19.55 -22.87
C THR A 269 -17.35 18.85 -24.22
N SER A 270 -16.54 17.82 -24.45
CA SER A 270 -16.59 17.05 -25.71
C SER A 270 -17.93 16.33 -25.92
N TRP A 271 -18.55 15.86 -24.84
CA TRP A 271 -19.88 15.27 -24.89
C TRP A 271 -20.94 16.31 -25.26
N LEU A 272 -20.91 17.52 -24.68
CA LEU A 272 -21.81 18.63 -25.02
C LEU A 272 -21.64 19.06 -26.47
N GLU A 273 -20.40 19.27 -26.94
CA GLU A 273 -20.09 19.65 -28.33
C GLU A 273 -20.60 18.59 -29.33
N ARG A 274 -20.50 17.31 -29.00
CA ARG A 274 -21.07 16.24 -29.82
C ARG A 274 -22.59 16.34 -29.92
N CYS A 275 -23.28 16.64 -28.81
CA CYS A 275 -24.72 16.82 -28.82
C CYS A 275 -25.14 18.09 -29.57
N GLU A 276 -24.42 19.20 -29.40
CA GLU A 276 -24.66 20.45 -30.07
C GLU A 276 -24.45 20.37 -31.59
N SER A 277 -23.47 19.59 -32.03
CA SER A 277 -23.21 19.38 -33.47
C SER A 277 -24.23 18.50 -34.18
N ALA A 278 -25.15 17.90 -33.44
CA ALA A 278 -26.13 16.99 -33.99
C ALA A 278 -27.15 17.72 -34.91
N ARG A 279 -27.57 17.04 -35.97
CA ARG A 279 -28.59 17.53 -36.92
C ARG A 279 -29.84 16.67 -36.90
N ARG A 280 -30.13 16.07 -35.75
CA ARG A 280 -31.26 15.20 -35.45
C ARG A 280 -31.87 15.56 -34.12
N LEU A 281 -33.18 15.31 -33.92
CA LEU A 281 -33.85 15.54 -32.64
C LEU A 281 -33.56 14.43 -31.62
N ASP A 282 -33.26 13.21 -32.07
CA ASP A 282 -32.92 12.06 -31.25
C ASP A 282 -31.47 11.64 -31.50
N VAL A 283 -30.62 11.95 -30.58
CA VAL A 283 -29.22 11.54 -30.62
C VAL A 283 -28.95 10.63 -29.44
N PRO A 284 -28.53 9.37 -29.67
CA PRO A 284 -28.30 8.43 -28.59
C PRO A 284 -27.30 8.99 -27.56
N GLY A 285 -27.72 9.02 -26.30
CA GLY A 285 -26.92 9.53 -25.19
C GLY A 285 -26.88 11.06 -25.07
N CYS A 286 -27.68 11.79 -25.84
CA CYS A 286 -27.90 13.24 -25.70
C CYS A 286 -29.35 13.52 -25.23
N PRO A 287 -29.65 14.75 -24.77
CA PRO A 287 -31.04 15.15 -24.49
C PRO A 287 -31.90 15.01 -25.75
N THR A 288 -33.14 14.60 -25.57
CA THR A 288 -34.12 14.35 -26.66
C THR A 288 -35.19 15.41 -26.66
N SER A 289 -35.60 15.86 -27.83
CA SER A 289 -36.76 16.71 -28.00
C SER A 289 -38.08 15.97 -27.61
N VAL A 290 -39.00 16.68 -26.99
CA VAL A 290 -40.32 16.14 -26.58
C VAL A 290 -41.11 15.70 -27.80
N LEU A 291 -41.01 16.41 -28.91
CA LEU A 291 -41.72 16.13 -30.16
C LEU A 291 -41.37 14.79 -30.80
N HIS A 292 -40.15 14.25 -30.51
CA HIS A 292 -39.74 12.95 -31.02
C HIS A 292 -40.61 11.78 -30.54
N GLY A 293 -41.30 11.94 -29.41
CA GLY A 293 -42.18 10.92 -28.82
C GLY A 293 -43.65 11.05 -29.23
N GLU A 294 -44.14 12.24 -29.63
CA GLU A 294 -45.54 12.53 -29.78
C GLU A 294 -46.05 12.49 -31.24
N ASP A 295 -45.23 12.77 -32.25
CA ASP A 295 -45.65 12.77 -33.64
C ASP A 295 -44.55 12.21 -34.57
N SER A 296 -44.51 10.89 -34.70
CA SER A 296 -43.57 10.18 -35.60
C SER A 296 -43.84 10.40 -37.09
N THR A 297 -44.87 11.11 -37.47
CA THR A 297 -45.30 11.37 -38.84
C THR A 297 -44.81 12.72 -39.37
N ALA A 298 -44.33 13.61 -38.54
CA ALA A 298 -43.84 14.92 -38.91
C ALA A 298 -42.51 14.84 -39.72
N THR A 299 -42.47 15.57 -40.84
CA THR A 299 -41.19 15.74 -41.58
C THR A 299 -40.35 16.78 -40.90
N ILE A 300 -39.20 16.36 -40.31
CA ILE A 300 -38.29 17.22 -39.56
C ILE A 300 -37.08 17.58 -40.49
N SER A 301 -36.77 18.89 -40.52
CA SER A 301 -35.60 19.43 -41.23
C SER A 301 -34.95 20.58 -40.45
N ASP A 302 -33.78 21.00 -40.84
CA ASP A 302 -33.01 22.18 -40.35
C ASP A 302 -32.83 22.18 -38.82
N VAL A 303 -32.50 21.00 -38.27
CA VAL A 303 -32.28 20.85 -36.84
C VAL A 303 -30.96 21.54 -36.43
N SER A 304 -31.02 22.41 -35.45
CA SER A 304 -29.89 23.10 -34.84
C SER A 304 -30.02 23.11 -33.31
N TRP A 305 -28.97 22.65 -32.67
CA TRP A 305 -28.85 22.65 -31.22
C TRP A 305 -27.87 23.75 -30.78
N GLU A 306 -28.21 24.49 -29.72
CA GLU A 306 -27.38 25.52 -29.12
C GLU A 306 -27.35 25.33 -27.61
N LEU A 307 -26.16 25.27 -27.00
CA LEU A 307 -26.01 25.19 -25.56
C LEU A 307 -26.16 26.59 -24.95
N THR A 308 -27.31 26.89 -24.36
CA THR A 308 -27.61 28.21 -23.77
C THR A 308 -27.09 28.33 -22.35
N ASP A 309 -27.15 27.26 -21.57
CA ASP A 309 -26.60 27.20 -20.21
C ASP A 309 -25.68 26.01 -20.04
N ARG A 310 -24.44 26.28 -19.59
CA ARG A 310 -23.46 25.24 -19.25
C ARG A 310 -23.73 24.68 -17.86
N PRO A 311 -23.54 23.37 -17.67
CA PRO A 311 -23.65 22.75 -16.34
C PRO A 311 -22.54 23.25 -15.42
N ALA A 312 -22.85 23.39 -14.16
CA ALA A 312 -21.86 23.52 -13.10
C ALA A 312 -21.91 22.28 -12.22
N PHE A 313 -20.74 21.72 -11.91
CA PHE A 313 -20.64 20.50 -11.10
C PHE A 313 -19.38 20.53 -10.24
N TYR A 314 -19.31 19.69 -9.24
CA TYR A 314 -18.11 19.30 -8.54
C TYR A 314 -18.13 17.79 -8.25
N LEU A 315 -16.97 17.20 -8.01
CA LEU A 315 -16.84 15.77 -7.77
C LEU A 315 -16.97 15.49 -6.27
N VAL A 316 -17.85 14.56 -5.92
CA VAL A 316 -18.05 14.05 -4.57
C VAL A 316 -17.78 12.54 -4.54
N PRO A 317 -17.23 11.99 -3.45
CA PRO A 317 -17.07 10.54 -3.31
C PRO A 317 -18.44 9.87 -3.23
N ASP A 318 -18.56 8.70 -3.86
CA ASP A 318 -19.73 7.83 -3.68
C ASP A 318 -19.69 7.22 -2.27
N ARG A 319 -20.86 7.15 -1.62
CA ARG A 319 -20.96 6.62 -0.25
C ARG A 319 -20.87 5.09 -0.18
N THR A 320 -21.13 4.42 -1.29
CA THR A 320 -21.21 2.95 -1.36
C THR A 320 -20.00 2.31 -1.98
N ASP A 321 -19.31 3.00 -2.89
CA ASP A 321 -18.09 2.55 -3.51
C ASP A 321 -16.98 3.59 -3.39
N PRO A 322 -15.99 3.38 -2.49
CA PRO A 322 -14.91 4.33 -2.25
C PRO A 322 -13.93 4.50 -3.44
N ARG A 323 -14.15 3.81 -4.56
CA ARG A 323 -13.41 4.03 -5.81
C ARG A 323 -14.10 5.02 -6.73
N VAL A 324 -15.34 5.36 -6.46
CA VAL A 324 -16.22 6.11 -7.35
C VAL A 324 -16.37 7.55 -6.88
N TRP A 325 -16.22 8.47 -7.81
CA TRP A 325 -16.57 9.88 -7.64
C TRP A 325 -17.67 10.24 -8.63
N ARG A 326 -18.67 10.97 -8.18
CA ARG A 326 -19.79 11.40 -8.99
C ARG A 326 -19.83 12.90 -9.15
N ALA A 327 -20.24 13.37 -10.31
CA ALA A 327 -20.52 14.78 -10.50
C ALA A 327 -21.76 15.16 -9.68
N ALA A 328 -21.55 15.94 -8.63
CA ALA A 328 -22.64 16.58 -7.91
C ALA A 328 -23.14 17.77 -8.73
N ARG A 329 -24.45 17.83 -8.92
CA ARG A 329 -25.11 18.80 -9.79
C ARG A 329 -25.31 20.09 -9.04
N TYR A 330 -24.65 21.12 -9.49
CA TYR A 330 -24.82 22.47 -8.95
C TYR A 330 -25.80 23.29 -9.78
N ARG A 331 -25.73 23.18 -11.12
CA ARG A 331 -26.59 23.88 -12.05
C ARG A 331 -26.95 22.99 -13.24
N GLN A 332 -28.22 23.02 -13.63
CA GLN A 332 -28.74 22.38 -14.81
C GLN A 332 -28.13 22.96 -16.09
N ALA A 333 -27.90 22.12 -17.07
CA ALA A 333 -27.57 22.56 -18.41
C ALA A 333 -28.85 22.76 -19.24
N THR A 334 -28.79 23.57 -20.24
CA THR A 334 -29.96 23.82 -21.11
C THR A 334 -29.48 23.84 -22.56
N PHE A 335 -30.13 23.03 -23.38
CA PHE A 335 -30.10 23.17 -24.82
C PHE A 335 -31.33 23.89 -25.34
N GLU A 336 -31.14 24.78 -26.30
CA GLU A 336 -32.15 25.26 -27.20
C GLU A 336 -32.05 24.47 -28.49
N VAL A 337 -33.14 23.87 -28.94
CA VAL A 337 -33.20 23.21 -30.25
C VAL A 337 -34.24 23.96 -31.14
N THR A 338 -33.79 24.29 -32.32
CA THR A 338 -34.64 24.88 -33.38
C THR A 338 -34.71 23.94 -34.56
N TYR A 339 -35.89 23.79 -35.17
CA TYR A 339 -36.08 22.90 -36.33
C TYR A 339 -37.36 23.30 -37.12
N LEU A 340 -37.50 22.73 -38.31
CA LEU A 340 -38.78 22.82 -39.02
C LEU A 340 -39.53 21.50 -38.90
N ALA A 341 -40.80 21.56 -38.43
CA ALA A 341 -41.74 20.44 -38.42
C ALA A 341 -42.83 20.69 -39.46
N ASN A 342 -42.95 19.87 -40.51
CA ASN A 342 -43.86 20.06 -41.61
C ASN A 342 -43.76 21.50 -42.20
N GLY A 343 -42.51 22.05 -42.31
CA GLY A 343 -42.23 23.38 -42.81
C GLY A 343 -42.54 24.53 -41.83
N LYS A 344 -42.97 24.26 -40.60
CA LYS A 344 -43.19 25.30 -39.57
C LYS A 344 -42.00 25.33 -38.62
N ALA A 345 -41.52 26.52 -38.31
CA ALA A 345 -40.44 26.69 -37.33
C ALA A 345 -40.90 26.33 -35.91
N GLN A 346 -40.11 25.53 -35.25
CA GLN A 346 -40.30 25.11 -33.87
C GLN A 346 -39.06 25.48 -33.08
N ARG A 347 -39.25 25.73 -31.76
CA ARG A 347 -38.21 26.00 -30.79
C ARG A 347 -38.55 25.33 -29.48
N GLU A 348 -37.62 24.56 -28.94
CA GLU A 348 -37.76 23.91 -27.64
C GLU A 348 -36.61 24.28 -26.74
N ILE A 349 -36.85 24.41 -25.45
CA ILE A 349 -35.84 24.61 -24.40
C ILE A 349 -35.81 23.34 -23.57
N ILE A 350 -34.69 22.62 -23.59
CA ILE A 350 -34.55 21.30 -23.00
C ILE A 350 -33.53 21.39 -21.86
N PRO A 351 -33.99 21.51 -20.60
CA PRO A 351 -33.13 21.43 -19.45
C PRO A 351 -32.76 19.98 -19.18
N PHE A 352 -31.49 19.74 -18.79
CA PHE A 352 -31.01 18.39 -18.51
C PHE A 352 -29.89 18.43 -17.47
N TYR A 353 -29.67 17.27 -16.87
CA TYR A 353 -28.55 17.06 -15.95
C TYR A 353 -27.50 16.16 -16.60
N ILE A 354 -26.25 16.43 -16.27
CA ILE A 354 -25.14 15.57 -16.65
C ILE A 354 -24.82 14.62 -15.50
N ASN A 355 -24.63 13.36 -15.83
CA ASN A 355 -23.99 12.40 -14.95
C ASN A 355 -22.56 12.19 -15.41
N ALA A 356 -21.59 12.41 -14.52
CA ALA A 356 -20.22 11.98 -14.74
C ALA A 356 -19.78 11.13 -13.56
N GLU A 357 -19.21 10.00 -13.89
CA GLU A 357 -18.69 9.04 -12.91
C GLU A 357 -17.21 8.82 -13.19
N VAL A 358 -16.39 8.94 -12.15
CA VAL A 358 -14.95 8.71 -12.19
C VAL A 358 -14.63 7.55 -11.27
N VAL A 359 -14.17 6.45 -11.81
CA VAL A 359 -13.65 5.32 -11.05
C VAL A 359 -12.14 5.44 -10.99
N SER A 360 -11.56 5.57 -9.80
CA SER A 360 -10.12 5.79 -9.66
C SER A 360 -9.53 5.11 -8.42
N ASP A 361 -8.25 4.76 -8.52
CA ASP A 361 -7.39 4.34 -7.41
C ASP A 361 -6.31 5.40 -7.08
N GLY A 362 -6.46 6.59 -7.64
CA GLY A 362 -5.51 7.69 -7.53
C GLY A 362 -4.39 7.66 -8.56
N ALA A 363 -3.94 6.50 -9.03
CA ALA A 363 -2.93 6.38 -10.08
C ALA A 363 -3.55 6.37 -11.47
N GLN A 364 -4.70 5.71 -11.60
CA GLN A 364 -5.46 5.60 -12.85
C GLN A 364 -6.91 6.05 -12.62
N ALA A 365 -7.57 6.48 -13.69
CA ALA A 365 -8.98 6.80 -13.67
C ALA A 365 -9.68 6.35 -14.96
N SER A 366 -10.91 5.90 -14.80
CA SER A 366 -11.87 5.68 -15.90
C SER A 366 -13.03 6.64 -15.69
N ILE A 367 -13.31 7.47 -16.70
CA ILE A 367 -14.32 8.53 -16.62
C ILE A 367 -15.41 8.23 -17.65
N SER A 368 -16.66 8.20 -17.19
CA SER A 368 -17.84 8.09 -18.03
C SER A 368 -18.71 9.33 -17.89
N VAL A 369 -19.30 9.79 -19.02
CA VAL A 369 -20.16 10.96 -19.08
C VAL A 369 -21.43 10.60 -19.82
N GLY A 370 -22.60 11.03 -19.32
CA GLY A 370 -23.88 10.80 -19.94
C GLY A 370 -24.97 11.69 -19.36
N LEU A 371 -26.22 11.44 -19.76
CA LEU A 371 -27.38 12.08 -19.18
C LEU A 371 -27.57 11.64 -17.73
N GLY A 372 -27.91 12.57 -16.87
CA GLY A 372 -28.21 12.32 -15.48
C GLY A 372 -29.57 11.62 -15.31
N GLY A 373 -29.60 10.70 -14.35
CA GLY A 373 -30.82 9.98 -13.98
C GLY A 373 -31.78 10.80 -13.09
N SER A 374 -32.86 10.16 -12.63
CA SER A 374 -34.02 10.70 -11.95
C SER A 374 -33.80 11.58 -10.71
N GLU A 375 -34.84 12.34 -10.31
CA GLU A 375 -34.89 13.25 -9.13
C GLU A 375 -34.43 12.64 -7.79
N GLU A 376 -34.55 11.32 -7.64
CA GLU A 376 -34.22 10.61 -6.38
C GLU A 376 -32.69 10.63 -6.08
N SER A 377 -31.88 10.54 -7.13
CA SER A 377 -30.41 10.70 -7.01
C SER A 377 -30.01 12.16 -6.74
N GLU A 378 -30.85 13.13 -7.05
CA GLU A 378 -30.65 14.55 -6.75
C GLU A 378 -30.83 14.90 -5.27
N ALA A 379 -31.85 14.34 -4.64
CA ALA A 379 -32.09 14.60 -3.22
C ALA A 379 -30.93 14.12 -2.36
N GLN A 380 -30.40 12.94 -2.66
CA GLN A 380 -29.24 12.38 -1.96
C GLN A 380 -27.96 13.22 -2.17
N LEU A 381 -27.73 13.71 -3.38
CA LEU A 381 -26.60 14.58 -3.69
C LEU A 381 -26.74 15.96 -3.02
N ARG A 382 -27.92 16.56 -3.03
CA ARG A 382 -28.17 17.84 -2.33
C ARG A 382 -27.98 17.70 -0.82
N GLN A 383 -28.37 16.59 -0.22
CA GLN A 383 -28.16 16.33 1.20
C GLN A 383 -26.67 16.21 1.54
N ALA A 384 -25.87 15.52 0.69
CA ALA A 384 -24.42 15.43 0.86
C ALA A 384 -23.73 16.79 0.80
N ILE A 385 -24.21 17.69 -0.09
CA ILE A 385 -23.69 19.06 -0.22
C ILE A 385 -23.98 19.87 1.05
N VAL A 386 -25.20 19.82 1.54
CA VAL A 386 -25.62 20.57 2.75
C VAL A 386 -24.82 20.08 3.97
N GLU A 387 -24.56 18.78 4.10
CA GLU A 387 -23.76 18.21 5.17
C GLU A 387 -22.29 18.65 5.09
N GLU A 388 -21.72 18.73 3.88
CA GLU A 388 -20.35 19.21 3.67
C GLU A 388 -20.20 20.72 3.98
N GLU A 389 -21.16 21.54 3.56
CA GLU A 389 -21.19 22.98 3.88
C GLU A 389 -21.40 23.24 5.37
N ALA A 390 -22.27 22.45 6.02
CA ALA A 390 -22.46 22.51 7.47
C ALA A 390 -21.20 22.14 8.24
N SER A 391 -20.48 21.14 7.79
CA SER A 391 -19.18 20.74 8.34
C SER A 391 -18.13 21.85 8.20
N LYS A 392 -18.05 22.49 7.03
CA LYS A 392 -17.15 23.65 6.79
C LYS A 392 -17.50 24.84 7.69
N SER A 393 -18.79 25.14 7.83
CA SER A 393 -19.27 26.23 8.71
C SER A 393 -18.93 25.96 10.18
N THR A 394 -19.03 24.73 10.63
CA THR A 394 -18.68 24.34 12.01
C THR A 394 -17.19 24.46 12.27
N LEU A 395 -16.35 24.05 11.31
CA LEU A 395 -14.89 24.19 11.40
C LEU A 395 -14.43 25.65 11.39
N GLN A 396 -15.06 26.51 10.54
CA GLN A 396 -14.80 27.94 10.55
C GLN A 396 -15.17 28.62 11.86
N LYS A 397 -16.30 28.23 12.46
CA LYS A 397 -16.71 28.74 13.79
C LYS A 397 -15.77 28.28 14.90
N PHE A 398 -15.29 27.05 14.83
CA PHE A 398 -14.32 26.53 15.79
C PHE A 398 -12.97 27.26 15.70
N VAL A 399 -12.45 27.47 14.49
CA VAL A 399 -11.21 28.23 14.26
C VAL A 399 -11.33 29.69 14.66
N ALA A 400 -12.50 30.30 14.51
CA ALA A 400 -12.75 31.69 14.94
C ALA A 400 -12.94 31.83 16.46
N SER A 401 -13.10 30.72 17.17
CA SER A 401 -13.23 30.68 18.64
C SER A 401 -11.92 30.38 19.39
N LEU A 402 -10.87 30.03 18.63
CA LEU A 402 -9.49 29.88 19.12
C LEU A 402 -8.69 31.17 18.95
#